data_d732fbd71d04113f18d93dd487336788
#
_entry.id   d732fbd71d04113f18d93dd487336788
#
_cell.length_a   1.000
_cell.length_b   1.000
_cell.length_c   1.000
_cell.angle_alpha   90.00
_cell.angle_beta   90.00
_cell.angle_gamma   90.00
#
_symmetry.space_group_name_H-M   'P 1'
#
loop_
_entity.id
_entity.type
_entity.pdbx_description
1 polymer ?
#
loop_
_entity_poly.entity_id
_entity_poly.type
_entity_poly.pdbx_seq_one_letter_code
_entity_poly.pdbx_strand_id
1 'polypeptide(L)'
;MGKNTLGEIIHHLRKKAGLTQEALADGICSPVSISRIENGKQMPSGKVLEQLLARLGTSTYQLCNIYYENECQSSLRQTLDEISEQVSAGEFIQAKKTLQQLSTEKMDIANLQYTKMIHVAIRMHDGAADEQMEDELTNALHLTKPDIDFNDFRRELFSPTEANILVMLTAAKYMAGKNLEAIRIGEEILFALERSHSRLSDYKVLQINLAHNLSQILQDEGRYQEALLYAKKAENLSICGTEQFLLPEIEFSIAQILNNMKKRQESRMRMEALIPYMRLIGKKEMADLVQEYLEKNLTNDVN
;
A
#
# COMPACT_ATOMS: atom_id res chain seq x y z
N MET A 1 26.21 15.24 -21.12
CA MET A 1 25.14 14.39 -20.59
C MET A 1 25.69 12.98 -20.52
N GLY A 2 26.00 12.49 -19.33
CA GLY A 2 26.52 11.14 -19.12
C GLY A 2 25.45 10.12 -19.48
N LYS A 3 25.80 9.08 -20.22
CA LYS A 3 24.94 7.95 -20.48
C LYS A 3 24.77 7.21 -19.15
N ASN A 4 23.64 7.39 -18.46
CA ASN A 4 23.31 6.56 -17.30
C ASN A 4 23.24 5.11 -17.77
N THR A 5 24.17 4.27 -17.34
CA THR A 5 24.12 2.83 -17.63
C THR A 5 23.11 2.15 -16.71
N LEU A 6 22.56 0.99 -17.12
CA LEU A 6 21.66 0.19 -16.29
C LEU A 6 22.25 -0.07 -14.89
N GLY A 7 23.57 -0.35 -14.83
CA GLY A 7 24.27 -0.56 -13.57
C GLY A 7 24.27 0.67 -12.65
N GLU A 8 24.52 1.86 -13.22
CA GLU A 8 24.49 3.13 -12.47
C GLU A 8 23.09 3.42 -11.90
N ILE A 9 22.03 3.12 -12.66
CA ILE A 9 20.67 3.32 -12.21
C ILE A 9 20.33 2.34 -11.08
N ILE A 10 20.64 1.05 -11.21
CA ILE A 10 20.44 0.07 -10.14
C ILE A 10 21.20 0.49 -8.88
N HIS A 11 22.45 0.96 -9.04
CA HIS A 11 23.24 1.49 -7.93
C HIS A 11 22.56 2.68 -7.25
N HIS A 12 22.11 3.66 -8.03
CA HIS A 12 21.43 4.86 -7.52
C HIS A 12 20.13 4.50 -6.78
N LEU A 13 19.28 3.67 -7.38
CA LEU A 13 18.03 3.22 -6.77
C LEU A 13 18.30 2.44 -5.48
N ARG A 14 19.29 1.54 -5.46
CA ARG A 14 19.67 0.81 -4.24
C ARG A 14 20.13 1.76 -3.13
N LYS A 15 20.95 2.75 -3.44
CA LYS A 15 21.41 3.76 -2.47
C LYS A 15 20.23 4.59 -1.93
N LYS A 16 19.32 5.00 -2.82
CA LYS A 16 18.09 5.71 -2.44
C LYS A 16 17.20 4.88 -1.53
N ALA A 17 17.08 3.57 -1.82
CA ALA A 17 16.34 2.62 -0.98
C ALA A 17 17.07 2.24 0.32
N GLY A 18 18.31 2.70 0.53
CA GLY A 18 19.12 2.40 1.72
C GLY A 18 19.55 0.93 1.83
N LEU A 19 19.54 0.17 0.72
CA LEU A 19 19.90 -1.24 0.71
C LEU A 19 21.41 -1.45 0.55
N THR A 20 21.95 -2.51 1.20
CA THR A 20 23.29 -3.05 0.87
C THR A 20 23.23 -3.89 -0.40
N GLN A 21 24.38 -4.25 -0.99
CA GLN A 21 24.40 -5.17 -2.13
C GLN A 21 23.91 -6.57 -1.74
N GLU A 22 24.18 -7.00 -0.51
CA GLU A 22 23.70 -8.25 0.07
C GLU A 22 22.17 -8.24 0.20
N ALA A 23 21.61 -7.17 0.77
CA ALA A 23 20.17 -7.03 0.93
C ALA A 23 19.42 -6.96 -0.41
N LEU A 24 20.02 -6.31 -1.44
CA LEU A 24 19.45 -6.29 -2.78
C LEU A 24 19.53 -7.67 -3.45
N ALA A 25 20.60 -8.43 -3.19
CA ALA A 25 20.84 -9.74 -3.81
C ALA A 25 20.03 -10.90 -3.20
N ASP A 26 19.60 -10.74 -1.95
CA ASP A 26 19.00 -11.83 -1.15
C ASP A 26 17.81 -12.50 -1.87
N GLY A 27 17.88 -13.81 -2.06
CA GLY A 27 16.86 -14.60 -2.77
C GLY A 27 16.76 -14.36 -4.29
N ILE A 28 17.59 -13.46 -4.88
CA ILE A 28 17.58 -13.16 -6.32
C ILE A 28 18.87 -13.65 -7.00
N CYS A 29 20.03 -13.26 -6.47
CA CYS A 29 21.34 -13.60 -7.05
C CYS A 29 22.43 -13.46 -5.99
N SER A 30 23.71 -13.62 -6.38
CA SER A 30 24.81 -13.37 -5.44
C SER A 30 25.12 -11.88 -5.27
N PRO A 31 25.61 -11.42 -4.09
CA PRO A 31 26.10 -10.05 -3.91
C PRO A 31 27.18 -9.66 -4.91
N VAL A 32 28.02 -10.62 -5.31
CA VAL A 32 29.04 -10.42 -6.34
C VAL A 32 28.41 -10.12 -7.70
N SER A 33 27.27 -10.73 -8.02
CA SER A 33 26.52 -10.42 -9.25
C SER A 33 26.00 -9.01 -9.21
N ILE A 34 25.45 -8.54 -8.09
CA ILE A 34 25.01 -7.14 -7.93
C ILE A 34 26.18 -6.18 -8.16
N SER A 35 27.32 -6.42 -7.51
CA SER A 35 28.52 -5.59 -7.72
C SER A 35 28.95 -5.53 -9.19
N ARG A 36 28.90 -6.66 -9.89
CA ARG A 36 29.25 -6.70 -11.34
C ARG A 36 28.23 -5.98 -12.21
N ILE A 37 26.95 -6.10 -11.89
CA ILE A 37 25.86 -5.40 -12.60
C ILE A 37 26.01 -3.91 -12.40
N GLU A 38 26.17 -3.42 -11.18
CA GLU A 38 26.33 -2.00 -10.86
C GLU A 38 27.55 -1.38 -11.54
N ASN A 39 28.62 -2.14 -11.69
CA ASN A 39 29.85 -1.69 -12.37
C ASN A 39 29.82 -1.93 -13.90
N GLY A 40 28.69 -2.33 -14.48
CA GLY A 40 28.53 -2.58 -15.91
C GLY A 40 29.32 -3.78 -16.45
N LYS A 41 29.82 -4.65 -15.56
CA LYS A 41 30.64 -5.84 -15.93
C LYS A 41 29.78 -7.07 -16.21
N GLN A 42 28.49 -7.03 -15.93
CA GLN A 42 27.53 -8.09 -16.15
C GLN A 42 26.15 -7.52 -16.44
N MET A 43 25.48 -8.05 -17.46
CA MET A 43 24.06 -7.77 -17.70
C MET A 43 23.23 -8.79 -16.95
N PRO A 44 22.21 -8.38 -16.17
CA PRO A 44 21.28 -9.32 -15.55
C PRO A 44 20.40 -9.96 -16.63
N SER A 45 19.94 -11.21 -16.38
CA SER A 45 18.84 -11.77 -17.18
C SER A 45 17.55 -10.99 -16.94
N GLY A 46 16.59 -11.05 -17.86
CA GLY A 46 15.31 -10.34 -17.74
C GLY A 46 14.62 -10.62 -16.41
N LYS A 47 14.56 -11.89 -15.99
CA LYS A 47 13.96 -12.31 -14.71
C LYS A 47 14.72 -11.72 -13.50
N VAL A 48 16.05 -11.73 -13.52
CA VAL A 48 16.86 -11.15 -12.44
C VAL A 48 16.67 -9.62 -12.39
N LEU A 49 16.64 -8.95 -13.54
CA LEU A 49 16.41 -7.50 -13.63
C LEU A 49 15.04 -7.14 -13.03
N GLU A 50 13.99 -7.84 -13.43
CA GLU A 50 12.63 -7.64 -12.93
C GLU A 50 12.56 -7.77 -11.40
N GLN A 51 13.17 -8.80 -10.85
CA GLN A 51 13.21 -9.02 -9.41
C GLN A 51 14.02 -7.96 -8.65
N LEU A 52 15.15 -7.52 -9.22
CA LEU A 52 15.95 -6.43 -8.63
C LEU A 52 15.16 -5.11 -8.62
N LEU A 53 14.50 -4.79 -9.72
CA LEU A 53 13.71 -3.56 -9.83
C LEU A 53 12.50 -3.57 -8.92
N ALA A 54 11.80 -4.69 -8.82
CA ALA A 54 10.68 -4.84 -7.88
C ALA A 54 11.14 -4.61 -6.43
N ARG A 55 12.31 -5.17 -6.03
CA ARG A 55 12.89 -4.93 -4.70
C ARG A 55 13.31 -3.47 -4.49
N LEU A 56 13.69 -2.79 -5.55
CA LEU A 56 14.02 -1.36 -5.54
C LEU A 56 12.79 -0.45 -5.60
N GLY A 57 11.58 -1.03 -5.59
CA GLY A 57 10.34 -0.28 -5.65
C GLY A 57 10.02 0.29 -7.04
N THR A 58 10.50 -0.37 -8.09
CA THR A 58 10.26 0.04 -9.48
C THR A 58 10.03 -1.20 -10.34
N SER A 59 9.63 -0.99 -11.58
CA SER A 59 9.45 -2.07 -12.56
C SER A 59 10.33 -1.87 -13.79
N THR A 60 10.45 -2.91 -14.61
CA THR A 60 11.15 -2.82 -15.90
C THR A 60 10.52 -1.72 -16.79
N TYR A 61 9.21 -1.56 -16.71
CA TYR A 61 8.48 -0.53 -17.45
C TYR A 61 8.80 0.87 -16.94
N GLN A 62 8.87 1.06 -15.61
CA GLN A 62 9.27 2.32 -15.00
C GLN A 62 10.74 2.65 -15.30
N LEU A 63 11.62 1.63 -15.31
CA LEU A 63 13.01 1.81 -15.68
C LEU A 63 13.16 2.24 -17.14
N CYS A 64 12.40 1.64 -18.06
CA CYS A 64 12.38 2.05 -19.45
C CYS A 64 12.00 3.53 -19.61
N ASN A 65 11.07 4.02 -18.78
CA ASN A 65 10.72 5.44 -18.75
C ASN A 65 11.88 6.33 -18.28
N ILE A 66 12.70 5.88 -17.33
CA ILE A 66 13.92 6.59 -16.90
C ILE A 66 14.98 6.58 -18.01
N TYR A 67 15.05 5.48 -18.81
CA TYR A 67 16.07 5.33 -19.87
C TYR A 67 15.70 5.99 -21.19
N TYR A 68 14.45 5.96 -21.53
CA TYR A 68 13.89 6.51 -22.77
C TYR A 68 12.91 7.61 -22.41
N GLU A 69 13.40 8.64 -21.70
CA GLU A 69 12.58 9.81 -21.38
C GLU A 69 11.88 10.33 -22.65
N ASN A 70 10.72 9.73 -22.91
CA ASN A 70 9.72 10.39 -23.68
C ASN A 70 9.12 11.44 -22.73
N GLU A 71 9.49 12.71 -22.94
CA GLU A 71 9.01 13.84 -22.13
C GLU A 71 7.49 13.78 -21.89
N CYS A 72 6.76 13.24 -22.86
CA CYS A 72 5.32 13.02 -22.79
C CYS A 72 4.93 12.02 -21.68
N GLN A 73 5.63 10.89 -21.53
CA GLN A 73 5.32 9.90 -20.49
C GLN A 73 5.73 10.36 -19.10
N SER A 74 6.82 11.11 -19.01
CA SER A 74 7.28 11.72 -17.74
C SER A 74 6.29 12.78 -17.26
N SER A 75 5.82 13.67 -18.12
CA SER A 75 4.80 14.67 -17.81
C SER A 75 3.46 14.02 -17.43
N LEU A 76 3.07 12.95 -18.13
CA LEU A 76 1.88 12.17 -17.81
C LEU A 76 2.00 11.53 -16.43
N ARG A 77 3.16 10.95 -16.10
CA ARG A 77 3.41 10.37 -14.77
C ARG A 77 3.27 11.41 -13.67
N GLN A 78 3.85 12.59 -13.87
CA GLN A 78 3.71 13.69 -12.91
C GLN A 78 2.23 14.06 -12.70
N THR A 79 1.43 14.15 -13.76
CA THR A 79 -0.01 14.43 -13.64
C THR A 79 -0.73 13.31 -12.87
N LEU A 80 -0.37 12.05 -13.10
CA LEU A 80 -0.94 10.91 -12.37
C LEU A 80 -0.54 10.91 -10.89
N ASP A 81 0.67 11.32 -10.56
CA ASP A 81 1.12 11.48 -9.17
C ASP A 81 0.35 12.60 -8.47
N GLU A 82 0.12 13.75 -9.15
CA GLU A 82 -0.73 14.85 -8.66
C GLU A 82 -2.19 14.39 -8.40
N ILE A 83 -2.76 13.58 -9.31
CA ILE A 83 -4.10 13.00 -9.12
C ILE A 83 -4.11 12.05 -7.91
N SER A 84 -3.07 11.24 -7.73
CA SER A 84 -2.95 10.33 -6.58
C SER A 84 -2.84 11.09 -5.25
N GLU A 85 -2.12 12.22 -5.24
CA GLU A 85 -2.07 13.12 -4.09
C GLU A 85 -3.44 13.74 -3.78
N GLN A 86 -4.20 14.18 -4.80
CA GLN A 86 -5.58 14.67 -4.63
C GLN A 86 -6.48 13.58 -4.05
N VAL A 87 -6.39 12.34 -4.53
CA VAL A 87 -7.14 11.20 -3.97
C VAL A 87 -6.78 10.98 -2.49
N SER A 88 -5.49 11.03 -2.15
CA SER A 88 -5.00 10.87 -0.77
C SER A 88 -5.44 12.01 0.15
N ALA A 89 -5.58 13.22 -0.40
CA ALA A 89 -6.09 14.41 0.32
C ALA A 89 -7.62 14.45 0.44
N GLY A 90 -8.35 13.50 -0.19
CA GLY A 90 -9.81 13.49 -0.21
C GLY A 90 -10.45 14.42 -1.24
N GLU A 91 -9.66 14.95 -2.18
CA GLU A 91 -10.11 15.87 -3.23
C GLU A 91 -10.67 15.12 -4.46
N PHE A 92 -11.57 14.17 -4.25
CA PHE A 92 -12.04 13.22 -5.26
C PHE A 92 -12.70 13.87 -6.48
N ILE A 93 -13.41 14.99 -6.30
CA ILE A 93 -14.06 15.70 -7.40
C ILE A 93 -13.01 16.25 -8.38
N GLN A 94 -11.94 16.84 -7.84
CA GLN A 94 -10.86 17.38 -8.66
C GLN A 94 -10.07 16.26 -9.31
N ALA A 95 -9.71 15.22 -8.57
CA ALA A 95 -9.03 14.02 -9.08
C ALA A 95 -9.78 13.39 -10.25
N LYS A 96 -11.10 13.20 -10.13
CA LYS A 96 -11.97 12.66 -11.18
C LYS A 96 -11.97 13.52 -12.43
N LYS A 97 -12.07 14.85 -12.26
CA LYS A 97 -12.06 15.80 -13.37
C LYS A 97 -10.73 15.78 -14.12
N THR A 98 -9.60 15.78 -13.41
CA THR A 98 -8.27 15.72 -14.02
C THR A 98 -8.05 14.40 -14.73
N LEU A 99 -8.45 13.28 -14.12
CA LEU A 99 -8.34 11.95 -14.69
C LEU A 99 -9.12 11.78 -16.00
N GLN A 100 -10.33 12.38 -16.09
CA GLN A 100 -11.16 12.33 -17.30
C GLN A 100 -10.54 13.09 -18.49
N GLN A 101 -9.63 13.99 -18.26
CA GLN A 101 -8.94 14.76 -19.31
C GLN A 101 -7.74 13.98 -19.93
N LEU A 102 -7.34 12.88 -19.30
CA LEU A 102 -6.20 12.08 -19.75
C LEU A 102 -6.62 11.13 -20.87
N SER A 103 -5.87 11.13 -21.98
CA SER A 103 -6.02 10.13 -23.03
C SER A 103 -5.17 8.90 -22.72
N THR A 104 -5.79 7.73 -22.72
CA THR A 104 -5.11 6.45 -22.47
C THR A 104 -4.44 5.85 -23.71
N GLU A 105 -4.74 6.36 -24.92
CA GLU A 105 -4.30 5.76 -26.19
C GLU A 105 -2.77 5.73 -26.39
N LYS A 106 -2.04 6.61 -25.71
CA LYS A 106 -0.58 6.73 -25.84
C LYS A 106 0.16 6.44 -24.53
N MET A 107 -0.52 5.86 -23.55
CA MET A 107 0.11 5.50 -22.29
C MET A 107 0.98 4.26 -22.46
N ASP A 108 2.16 4.26 -21.85
CA ASP A 108 2.89 3.03 -21.62
C ASP A 108 2.14 2.13 -20.59
N ILE A 109 2.57 0.88 -20.50
CA ILE A 109 1.91 -0.11 -19.64
C ILE A 109 1.91 0.31 -18.17
N ALA A 110 2.99 0.95 -17.67
CA ALA A 110 3.09 1.37 -16.28
C ALA A 110 2.12 2.53 -15.96
N ASN A 111 2.05 3.53 -16.83
CA ASN A 111 1.11 4.64 -16.68
C ASN A 111 -0.34 4.17 -16.85
N LEU A 112 -0.60 3.23 -17.77
CA LEU A 112 -1.92 2.64 -17.96
C LEU A 112 -2.37 1.85 -16.72
N GLN A 113 -1.47 1.04 -16.15
CA GLN A 113 -1.74 0.31 -14.90
C GLN A 113 -2.07 1.28 -13.75
N TYR A 114 -1.25 2.31 -13.59
CA TYR A 114 -1.43 3.31 -12.54
C TYR A 114 -2.74 4.10 -12.72
N THR A 115 -3.06 4.49 -13.96
CA THR A 115 -4.35 5.14 -14.29
C THR A 115 -5.55 4.29 -13.91
N LYS A 116 -5.51 2.99 -14.25
CA LYS A 116 -6.57 2.04 -13.88
C LYS A 116 -6.71 1.92 -12.36
N MET A 117 -5.60 1.83 -11.64
CA MET A 117 -5.58 1.79 -10.18
C MET A 117 -6.24 3.04 -9.58
N ILE A 118 -5.85 4.24 -10.01
CA ILE A 118 -6.44 5.51 -9.52
C ILE A 118 -7.94 5.57 -9.81
N HIS A 119 -8.37 5.12 -10.99
CA HIS A 119 -9.79 5.11 -11.36
C HIS A 119 -10.61 4.25 -10.38
N VAL A 120 -10.13 3.07 -10.02
CA VAL A 120 -10.79 2.22 -9.03
C VAL A 120 -10.74 2.84 -7.63
N ALA A 121 -9.60 3.46 -7.24
CA ALA A 121 -9.48 4.14 -5.94
C ALA A 121 -10.55 5.23 -5.73
N ILE A 122 -10.80 6.04 -6.75
CA ILE A 122 -11.85 7.07 -6.71
C ILE A 122 -13.23 6.44 -6.56
N ARG A 123 -13.52 5.32 -7.27
CA ARG A 123 -14.81 4.64 -7.19
C ARG A 123 -15.04 3.95 -5.84
N MET A 124 -14.00 3.37 -5.25
CA MET A 124 -14.08 2.78 -3.91
C MET A 124 -14.50 3.80 -2.85
N HIS A 125 -14.04 5.05 -2.99
CA HIS A 125 -14.45 6.12 -2.08
C HIS A 125 -15.93 6.50 -2.26
N ASP A 126 -16.47 6.51 -3.47
CA ASP A 126 -17.88 6.81 -3.75
C ASP A 126 -18.83 5.74 -3.17
N GLY A 127 -18.33 4.72 -2.48
CA GLY A 127 -19.11 3.69 -1.80
C GLY A 127 -19.75 2.67 -2.75
N ALA A 128 -19.35 2.67 -4.01
CA ALA A 128 -19.79 1.67 -4.96
C ALA A 128 -19.09 0.34 -4.65
N ALA A 129 -19.73 -0.51 -3.86
CA ALA A 129 -19.36 -1.93 -3.81
C ALA A 129 -19.83 -2.57 -5.13
N ASP A 130 -18.88 -2.74 -6.05
CA ASP A 130 -19.16 -3.25 -7.40
C ASP A 130 -18.25 -4.46 -7.65
N GLU A 131 -18.83 -5.60 -8.00
CA GLU A 131 -18.08 -6.81 -8.37
C GLU A 131 -17.07 -6.55 -9.49
N GLN A 132 -17.31 -5.52 -10.31
CA GLN A 132 -16.40 -5.11 -11.39
C GLN A 132 -15.06 -4.58 -10.88
N MET A 133 -14.97 -4.06 -9.64
CA MET A 133 -13.72 -3.54 -9.10
C MET A 133 -12.65 -4.62 -8.92
N GLU A 134 -13.06 -5.81 -8.49
CA GLU A 134 -12.16 -6.95 -8.36
C GLU A 134 -11.56 -7.33 -9.71
N ASP A 135 -12.40 -7.40 -10.74
CA ASP A 135 -11.98 -7.70 -12.12
C ASP A 135 -11.09 -6.58 -12.69
N GLU A 136 -11.44 -5.32 -12.48
CA GLU A 136 -10.66 -4.18 -12.96
C GLU A 136 -9.27 -4.14 -12.31
N LEU A 137 -9.16 -4.37 -11.01
CA LEU A 137 -7.88 -4.45 -10.29
C LEU A 137 -7.04 -5.64 -10.74
N THR A 138 -7.67 -6.79 -10.92
CA THR A 138 -7.02 -8.00 -11.43
C THR A 138 -6.50 -7.77 -12.86
N ASN A 139 -7.31 -7.20 -13.74
CA ASN A 139 -6.91 -6.84 -15.10
C ASN A 139 -5.79 -5.77 -15.11
N ALA A 140 -5.80 -4.82 -14.19
CA ALA A 140 -4.71 -3.85 -14.05
C ALA A 140 -3.41 -4.54 -13.61
N LEU A 141 -3.48 -5.50 -12.67
CA LEU A 141 -2.31 -6.26 -12.23
C LEU A 141 -1.73 -7.13 -13.35
N HIS A 142 -2.60 -7.77 -14.13
CA HIS A 142 -2.20 -8.63 -15.25
C HIS A 142 -1.47 -7.88 -16.38
N LEU A 143 -1.53 -6.55 -16.45
CA LEU A 143 -0.73 -5.77 -17.40
C LEU A 143 0.77 -5.98 -17.23
N THR A 144 1.24 -6.18 -15.99
CA THR A 144 2.65 -6.36 -15.64
C THR A 144 2.95 -7.76 -15.08
N LYS A 145 1.94 -8.43 -14.54
CA LYS A 145 2.03 -9.75 -13.90
C LYS A 145 0.99 -10.71 -14.48
N PRO A 146 1.07 -11.08 -15.78
CA PRO A 146 0.03 -11.90 -16.44
C PRO A 146 -0.13 -13.30 -15.85
N ASP A 147 0.93 -13.88 -15.31
CA ASP A 147 1.00 -15.25 -14.77
C ASP A 147 0.98 -15.31 -13.24
N ILE A 148 0.50 -14.24 -12.56
CA ILE A 148 0.49 -14.19 -11.10
C ILE A 148 -0.40 -15.28 -10.49
N ASP A 149 0.15 -16.04 -9.53
CA ASP A 149 -0.63 -16.99 -8.73
C ASP A 149 -1.10 -16.31 -7.43
N PHE A 150 -2.39 -16.02 -7.33
CA PHE A 150 -3.00 -15.43 -6.13
C PHE A 150 -2.99 -16.35 -4.90
N ASN A 151 -2.50 -17.57 -5.01
CA ASN A 151 -2.39 -18.50 -3.90
C ASN A 151 -0.99 -18.58 -3.30
N ASP A 152 0.03 -18.06 -3.98
CA ASP A 152 1.42 -18.08 -3.49
C ASP A 152 2.19 -16.82 -3.92
N PHE A 153 2.35 -15.89 -3.01
CA PHE A 153 3.18 -14.69 -3.20
C PHE A 153 4.59 -14.80 -2.60
N ARG A 154 4.97 -15.97 -2.07
CA ARG A 154 6.24 -16.13 -1.34
C ARG A 154 7.47 -15.83 -2.16
N ARG A 155 7.39 -15.96 -3.47
CA ARG A 155 8.48 -15.70 -4.41
C ARG A 155 8.28 -14.46 -5.25
N GLU A 156 7.14 -13.82 -5.07
CA GLU A 156 6.80 -12.62 -5.83
C GLU A 156 7.44 -11.38 -5.23
N LEU A 157 7.83 -10.48 -6.10
CA LEU A 157 8.25 -9.13 -5.77
C LEU A 157 7.37 -8.17 -6.56
N PHE A 158 6.86 -7.16 -5.89
CA PHE A 158 5.92 -6.21 -6.46
C PHE A 158 6.55 -4.83 -6.55
N SER A 159 6.24 -4.09 -7.61
CA SER A 159 6.45 -2.65 -7.63
C SER A 159 5.46 -1.95 -6.68
N PRO A 160 5.67 -0.69 -6.30
CA PRO A 160 4.72 0.05 -5.46
C PRO A 160 3.30 0.08 -6.02
N THR A 161 3.15 0.25 -7.35
CA THR A 161 1.85 0.24 -8.02
C THR A 161 1.17 -1.13 -7.93
N GLU A 162 1.90 -2.22 -8.21
CA GLU A 162 1.37 -3.59 -8.10
C GLU A 162 0.98 -3.92 -6.66
N ALA A 163 1.82 -3.55 -5.69
CA ALA A 163 1.52 -3.74 -4.27
C ALA A 163 0.27 -2.96 -3.84
N ASN A 164 0.10 -1.73 -4.31
CA ASN A 164 -1.08 -0.93 -4.03
C ASN A 164 -2.35 -1.54 -4.63
N ILE A 165 -2.28 -2.01 -5.89
CA ILE A 165 -3.39 -2.75 -6.54
C ILE A 165 -3.79 -3.97 -5.69
N LEU A 166 -2.85 -4.74 -5.16
CA LEU A 166 -3.11 -5.90 -4.33
C LEU A 166 -3.77 -5.53 -2.99
N VAL A 167 -3.30 -4.44 -2.35
CA VAL A 167 -3.94 -3.91 -1.13
C VAL A 167 -5.38 -3.49 -1.42
N MET A 168 -5.62 -2.80 -2.54
CA MET A 168 -6.97 -2.42 -2.96
C MET A 168 -7.83 -3.64 -3.31
N LEU A 169 -7.26 -4.69 -3.91
CA LEU A 169 -7.95 -5.95 -4.19
C LEU A 169 -8.43 -6.63 -2.89
N THR A 170 -7.63 -6.57 -1.81
CA THR A 170 -8.05 -7.04 -0.49
C THR A 170 -9.28 -6.27 0.02
N ALA A 171 -9.27 -4.94 -0.12
CA ALA A 171 -10.40 -4.10 0.27
C ALA A 171 -11.64 -4.34 -0.62
N ALA A 172 -11.47 -4.49 -1.93
CA ALA A 172 -12.56 -4.79 -2.86
C ALA A 172 -13.24 -6.14 -2.52
N LYS A 173 -12.46 -7.16 -2.20
CA LYS A 173 -13.00 -8.46 -1.74
C LYS A 173 -13.78 -8.34 -0.44
N TYR A 174 -13.29 -7.56 0.50
CA TYR A 174 -13.99 -7.28 1.75
C TYR A 174 -15.32 -6.56 1.50
N MET A 175 -15.32 -5.51 0.67
CA MET A 175 -16.55 -4.79 0.28
C MET A 175 -17.57 -5.69 -0.41
N ALA A 176 -17.11 -6.70 -1.15
CA ALA A 176 -17.95 -7.73 -1.78
C ALA A 176 -18.41 -8.85 -0.81
N GLY A 177 -18.08 -8.76 0.50
CA GLY A 177 -18.42 -9.76 1.50
C GLY A 177 -17.59 -11.05 1.44
N LYS A 178 -16.49 -11.08 0.66
CA LYS A 178 -15.58 -12.21 0.53
C LYS A 178 -14.48 -12.18 1.60
N ASN A 179 -14.89 -12.09 2.89
CA ASN A 179 -13.98 -11.81 4.01
C ASN A 179 -12.84 -12.82 4.13
N LEU A 180 -13.09 -14.12 4.00
CA LEU A 180 -12.06 -15.16 4.12
C LEU A 180 -11.02 -15.07 2.99
N GLU A 181 -11.44 -14.73 1.78
CA GLU A 181 -10.51 -14.53 0.67
C GLU A 181 -9.69 -13.26 0.88
N ALA A 182 -10.31 -12.17 1.35
CA ALA A 182 -9.65 -10.92 1.67
C ALA A 182 -8.57 -11.12 2.73
N ILE A 183 -8.86 -11.86 3.81
CA ILE A 183 -7.89 -12.19 4.86
C ILE A 183 -6.72 -12.98 4.26
N ARG A 184 -6.99 -14.07 3.54
CA ARG A 184 -5.96 -14.95 2.98
C ARG A 184 -5.02 -14.18 2.04
N ILE A 185 -5.58 -13.43 1.08
CA ILE A 185 -4.77 -12.64 0.14
C ILE A 185 -4.00 -11.53 0.89
N GLY A 186 -4.66 -10.84 1.81
CA GLY A 186 -4.01 -9.78 2.58
C GLY A 186 -2.82 -10.26 3.41
N GLU A 187 -2.91 -11.44 4.01
CA GLU A 187 -1.80 -12.05 4.75
C GLU A 187 -0.61 -12.39 3.84
N GLU A 188 -0.85 -12.98 2.67
CA GLU A 188 0.20 -13.28 1.68
C GLU A 188 0.86 -11.99 1.15
N ILE A 189 0.08 -10.95 0.88
CA ILE A 189 0.61 -9.64 0.44
C ILE A 189 1.46 -9.01 1.54
N LEU A 190 0.97 -9.01 2.78
CA LEU A 190 1.70 -8.41 3.91
C LEU A 190 3.04 -9.12 4.10
N PHE A 191 3.06 -10.44 4.02
CA PHE A 191 4.28 -11.24 4.07
C PHE A 191 5.26 -10.89 2.92
N ALA A 192 4.75 -10.74 1.69
CA ALA A 192 5.57 -10.36 0.55
C ALA A 192 6.17 -8.95 0.71
N LEU A 193 5.38 -7.98 1.22
CA LEU A 193 5.83 -6.62 1.49
C LEU A 193 6.90 -6.57 2.57
N GLU A 194 6.80 -7.36 3.62
CA GLU A 194 7.80 -7.44 4.68
C GLU A 194 9.14 -8.01 4.18
N ARG A 195 9.09 -8.98 3.28
CA ARG A 195 10.28 -9.55 2.68
C ARG A 195 10.97 -8.65 1.66
N SER A 196 10.30 -7.64 1.16
CA SER A 196 10.88 -6.74 0.15
C SER A 196 12.14 -6.01 0.65
N HIS A 197 12.35 -5.96 1.99
CA HIS A 197 13.44 -5.22 2.66
C HIS A 197 13.58 -3.76 2.17
N SER A 198 12.61 -3.27 1.42
CA SER A 198 12.63 -1.90 0.92
C SER A 198 12.37 -0.93 2.07
N ARG A 199 13.22 0.09 2.18
CA ARG A 199 13.03 1.22 3.11
C ARG A 199 12.23 2.36 2.48
N LEU A 200 11.66 2.14 1.30
CA LEU A 200 10.81 3.13 0.65
C LEU A 200 9.57 3.39 1.51
N SER A 201 9.22 4.65 1.70
CA SER A 201 8.04 5.07 2.46
C SER A 201 6.78 4.39 1.95
N ASP A 202 6.63 4.26 0.64
CA ASP A 202 5.45 3.69 -0.02
C ASP A 202 5.11 2.27 0.47
N TYR A 203 6.12 1.39 0.63
CA TYR A 203 5.88 0.05 1.16
C TYR A 203 5.46 0.05 2.63
N LYS A 204 5.99 0.98 3.44
CA LYS A 204 5.58 1.11 4.84
C LYS A 204 4.13 1.59 4.94
N VAL A 205 3.76 2.57 4.14
CA VAL A 205 2.36 3.03 4.05
C VAL A 205 1.44 1.88 3.67
N LEU A 206 1.80 1.07 2.66
CA LEU A 206 1.02 -0.08 2.24
C LEU A 206 0.94 -1.16 3.33
N GLN A 207 2.03 -1.42 4.07
CA GLN A 207 2.01 -2.35 5.20
C GLN A 207 1.09 -1.87 6.33
N ILE A 208 1.10 -0.57 6.65
CA ILE A 208 0.22 0.03 7.66
C ILE A 208 -1.24 -0.11 7.23
N ASN A 209 -1.57 0.31 6.01
CA ASN A 209 -2.93 0.24 5.46
C ASN A 209 -3.44 -1.21 5.45
N LEU A 210 -2.63 -2.14 4.96
CA LEU A 210 -3.03 -3.54 4.86
C LEU A 210 -3.21 -4.20 6.22
N ALA A 211 -2.29 -3.96 7.17
CA ALA A 211 -2.43 -4.47 8.53
C ALA A 211 -3.68 -3.88 9.23
N HIS A 212 -3.99 -2.60 9.02
CA HIS A 212 -5.21 -1.99 9.53
C HIS A 212 -6.46 -2.60 8.88
N ASN A 213 -6.49 -2.76 7.56
CA ASN A 213 -7.60 -3.39 6.85
C ASN A 213 -7.83 -4.84 7.35
N LEU A 214 -6.77 -5.64 7.47
CA LEU A 214 -6.86 -7.00 8.02
C LEU A 214 -7.44 -6.99 9.44
N SER A 215 -7.07 -6.03 10.27
CA SER A 215 -7.63 -5.93 11.62
C SER A 215 -9.13 -5.66 11.61
N GLN A 216 -9.62 -4.84 10.69
CA GLN A 216 -11.04 -4.55 10.56
C GLN A 216 -11.82 -5.77 10.06
N ILE A 217 -11.34 -6.45 9.02
CA ILE A 217 -11.97 -7.65 8.48
C ILE A 217 -12.04 -8.76 9.54
N LEU A 218 -10.96 -8.98 10.28
CA LEU A 218 -10.91 -9.97 11.36
C LEU A 218 -11.82 -9.61 12.54
N GLN A 219 -11.98 -8.31 12.82
CA GLN A 219 -12.93 -7.83 13.83
C GLN A 219 -14.37 -8.15 13.42
N ASP A 220 -14.74 -7.96 12.17
CA ASP A 220 -16.07 -8.27 11.64
C ASP A 220 -16.35 -9.78 11.63
N GLU A 221 -15.30 -10.60 11.43
CA GLU A 221 -15.38 -12.07 11.59
C GLU A 221 -15.41 -12.53 13.06
N GLY A 222 -15.36 -11.61 14.03
CA GLY A 222 -15.31 -11.96 15.46
C GLY A 222 -13.98 -12.53 15.94
N ARG A 223 -12.95 -12.53 15.11
CA ARG A 223 -11.58 -13.01 15.40
C ARG A 223 -10.76 -11.94 16.14
N TYR A 224 -11.26 -11.47 17.27
CA TYR A 224 -10.76 -10.29 17.97
C TYR A 224 -9.30 -10.38 18.41
N GLN A 225 -8.79 -11.56 18.75
CA GLN A 225 -7.39 -11.72 19.15
C GLN A 225 -6.46 -11.50 17.97
N GLU A 226 -6.79 -12.03 16.81
CA GLU A 226 -6.03 -11.86 15.58
C GLU A 226 -6.19 -10.41 15.05
N ALA A 227 -7.39 -9.86 15.12
CA ALA A 227 -7.64 -8.46 14.80
C ALA A 227 -6.72 -7.53 15.62
N LEU A 228 -6.59 -7.77 16.93
CA LEU A 228 -5.73 -6.99 17.81
C LEU A 228 -4.25 -7.14 17.42
N LEU A 229 -3.81 -8.32 16.98
CA LEU A 229 -2.44 -8.54 16.54
C LEU A 229 -2.10 -7.66 15.32
N TYR A 230 -2.98 -7.64 14.31
CA TYR A 230 -2.76 -6.82 13.11
C TYR A 230 -2.92 -5.32 13.39
N ALA A 231 -3.87 -4.91 14.24
CA ALA A 231 -4.00 -3.52 14.65
C ALA A 231 -2.75 -3.03 15.39
N LYS A 232 -2.19 -3.83 16.30
CA LYS A 232 -0.92 -3.54 16.98
C LYS A 232 0.27 -3.51 16.02
N LYS A 233 0.28 -4.33 14.99
CA LYS A 233 1.29 -4.29 13.94
C LYS A 233 1.23 -2.96 13.18
N ALA A 234 0.03 -2.52 12.79
CA ALA A 234 -0.19 -1.22 12.14
C ALA A 234 0.25 -0.05 13.04
N GLU A 235 -0.12 -0.08 14.34
CA GLU A 235 0.28 0.89 15.35
C GLU A 235 1.82 1.02 15.43
N ASN A 236 2.52 -0.11 15.58
CA ASN A 236 3.98 -0.13 15.67
C ASN A 236 4.66 0.39 14.41
N LEU A 237 4.19 0.00 13.23
CA LEU A 237 4.72 0.49 11.96
C LEU A 237 4.52 2.00 11.80
N SER A 238 3.36 2.52 12.24
CA SER A 238 3.04 3.95 12.19
C SER A 238 3.89 4.77 13.16
N ILE A 239 4.08 4.29 14.41
CA ILE A 239 4.88 4.99 15.43
C ILE A 239 6.37 4.98 15.07
N CYS A 240 6.90 3.84 14.60
CA CYS A 240 8.32 3.70 14.23
C CYS A 240 8.68 4.36 12.91
N GLY A 241 7.69 4.79 12.12
CA GLY A 241 7.84 5.48 10.83
C GLY A 241 7.65 6.98 10.95
N THR A 242 7.69 7.63 9.78
CA THR A 242 7.28 9.03 9.62
C THR A 242 5.80 9.17 9.30
N GLU A 243 5.12 8.06 9.09
CA GLU A 243 3.78 7.96 8.53
C GLU A 243 2.73 7.78 9.64
N GLN A 244 2.43 8.88 10.35
CA GLN A 244 1.47 8.86 11.48
C GLN A 244 0.04 9.24 11.08
N PHE A 245 -0.25 9.39 9.79
CA PHE A 245 -1.53 9.91 9.32
C PHE A 245 -2.73 9.00 9.63
N LEU A 246 -2.54 7.67 9.74
CA LEU A 246 -3.57 6.69 10.13
C LEU A 246 -3.55 6.32 11.62
N LEU A 247 -2.65 6.86 12.41
CA LEU A 247 -2.53 6.49 13.82
C LEU A 247 -3.84 6.68 14.60
N PRO A 248 -4.60 7.78 14.42
CA PRO A 248 -5.88 7.94 15.09
C PRO A 248 -6.91 6.86 14.74
N GLU A 249 -7.00 6.47 13.47
CA GLU A 249 -7.91 5.42 12.99
C GLU A 249 -7.53 4.05 13.56
N ILE A 250 -6.24 3.76 13.59
CA ILE A 250 -5.69 2.51 14.15
C ILE A 250 -5.98 2.44 15.67
N GLU A 251 -5.72 3.53 16.41
CA GLU A 251 -5.99 3.61 17.85
C GLU A 251 -7.49 3.41 18.16
N PHE A 252 -8.37 4.00 17.34
CA PHE A 252 -9.80 3.80 17.48
C PHE A 252 -10.19 2.34 17.22
N SER A 253 -9.65 1.71 16.19
CA SER A 253 -9.87 0.29 15.91
C SER A 253 -9.39 -0.60 17.06
N ILE A 254 -8.21 -0.33 17.62
CA ILE A 254 -7.70 -1.06 18.80
C ILE A 254 -8.68 -0.94 19.98
N ALA A 255 -9.19 0.27 20.24
CA ALA A 255 -10.13 0.50 21.32
C ALA A 255 -11.45 -0.24 21.10
N GLN A 256 -11.96 -0.29 19.87
CA GLN A 256 -13.17 -1.06 19.51
C GLN A 256 -12.95 -2.58 19.70
N ILE A 257 -11.81 -3.11 19.24
CA ILE A 257 -11.44 -4.52 19.41
C ILE A 257 -11.35 -4.87 20.89
N LEU A 258 -10.71 -4.03 21.70
CA LEU A 258 -10.62 -4.23 23.16
C LEU A 258 -12.01 -4.25 23.83
N ASN A 259 -12.93 -3.38 23.40
CA ASN A 259 -14.30 -3.39 23.89
C ASN A 259 -15.01 -4.71 23.53
N ASN A 260 -14.87 -5.19 22.29
CA ASN A 260 -15.43 -6.47 21.85
C ASN A 260 -14.84 -7.67 22.64
N MET A 261 -13.56 -7.56 23.05
CA MET A 261 -12.89 -8.53 23.93
C MET A 261 -13.30 -8.39 25.40
N LYS A 262 -14.26 -7.51 25.76
CA LYS A 262 -14.69 -7.19 27.13
C LYS A 262 -13.62 -6.51 28.00
N LYS A 263 -12.57 -5.98 27.42
CA LYS A 263 -11.54 -5.19 28.09
C LYS A 263 -11.93 -3.71 28.14
N ARG A 264 -13.07 -3.42 28.71
CA ARG A 264 -13.73 -2.11 28.69
C ARG A 264 -12.86 -0.98 29.23
N GLN A 265 -12.13 -1.24 30.33
CA GLN A 265 -11.28 -0.22 30.95
C GLN A 265 -10.12 0.22 30.02
N GLU A 266 -9.44 -0.75 29.39
CA GLU A 266 -8.36 -0.45 28.43
C GLU A 266 -8.90 0.31 27.21
N SER A 267 -10.06 -0.13 26.70
CA SER A 267 -10.74 0.54 25.58
C SER A 267 -11.07 2.00 25.91
N ARG A 268 -11.68 2.22 27.07
CA ARG A 268 -12.08 3.53 27.55
C ARG A 268 -10.87 4.48 27.68
N MET A 269 -9.81 4.02 28.33
CA MET A 269 -8.58 4.83 28.51
C MET A 269 -7.99 5.28 27.18
N ARG A 270 -7.97 4.40 26.17
CA ARG A 270 -7.48 4.74 24.82
C ARG A 270 -8.35 5.81 24.16
N MET A 271 -9.67 5.68 24.20
CA MET A 271 -10.59 6.64 23.60
C MET A 271 -10.51 8.01 24.28
N GLU A 272 -10.46 8.03 25.62
CA GLU A 272 -10.32 9.26 26.40
C GLU A 272 -9.00 10.02 26.07
N ALA A 273 -7.92 9.28 25.78
CA ALA A 273 -6.65 9.87 25.32
C ALA A 273 -6.70 10.32 23.86
N LEU A 274 -7.43 9.59 23.01
CA LEU A 274 -7.47 9.83 21.58
C LEU A 274 -8.28 11.07 21.19
N ILE A 275 -9.41 11.33 21.86
CA ILE A 275 -10.31 12.45 21.56
C ILE A 275 -9.59 13.82 21.57
N PRO A 276 -8.86 14.23 22.64
CA PRO A 276 -8.14 15.50 22.64
C PRO A 276 -7.04 15.56 21.58
N TYR A 277 -6.36 14.44 21.32
CA TYR A 277 -5.35 14.36 20.26
C TYR A 277 -5.95 14.59 18.86
N MET A 278 -7.06 13.95 18.54
CA MET A 278 -7.77 14.16 17.26
C MET A 278 -8.21 15.61 17.07
N ARG A 279 -8.72 16.25 18.14
CA ARG A 279 -9.11 17.68 18.11
C ARG A 279 -7.91 18.58 17.86
N LEU A 280 -6.75 18.27 18.45
CA LEU A 280 -5.52 19.03 18.27
C LEU A 280 -4.99 18.98 16.84
N ILE A 281 -5.07 17.83 16.19
CA ILE A 281 -4.62 17.63 14.79
C ILE A 281 -5.69 18.00 13.74
N GLY A 282 -6.82 18.56 14.17
CA GLY A 282 -7.88 19.06 13.28
C GLY A 282 -8.90 18.01 12.83
N LYS A 283 -8.81 16.75 13.24
CA LYS A 283 -9.78 15.67 12.92
C LYS A 283 -11.01 15.73 13.82
N LYS A 284 -11.74 16.85 13.79
CA LYS A 284 -12.88 17.11 14.70
C LYS A 284 -14.03 16.12 14.54
N GLU A 285 -14.44 15.86 13.29
CA GLU A 285 -15.55 14.94 13.00
C GLU A 285 -15.26 13.54 13.55
N MET A 286 -14.03 13.06 13.40
CA MET A 286 -13.62 11.76 13.92
C MET A 286 -13.55 11.77 15.46
N ALA A 287 -13.10 12.85 16.09
CA ALA A 287 -13.14 13.01 17.54
C ALA A 287 -14.56 12.92 18.09
N ASP A 288 -15.54 13.50 17.39
CA ASP A 288 -16.95 13.46 17.76
C ASP A 288 -17.53 12.03 17.60
N LEU A 289 -17.17 11.30 16.54
CA LEU A 289 -17.52 9.88 16.38
C LEU A 289 -16.96 9.00 17.52
N VAL A 290 -15.71 9.20 17.90
CA VAL A 290 -15.08 8.47 19.03
C VAL A 290 -15.78 8.82 20.35
N GLN A 291 -16.14 10.08 20.55
CA GLN A 291 -16.87 10.53 21.74
C GLN A 291 -18.25 9.86 21.82
N GLU A 292 -19.00 9.85 20.71
CA GLU A 292 -20.31 9.19 20.65
C GLU A 292 -20.20 7.69 20.93
N TYR A 293 -19.20 7.03 20.35
CA TYR A 293 -18.96 5.60 20.59
C TYR A 293 -18.64 5.34 22.06
N LEU A 294 -17.81 6.15 22.70
CA LEU A 294 -17.45 6.06 24.12
C LEU A 294 -18.70 6.17 24.99
N GLU A 295 -19.53 7.16 24.77
CA GLU A 295 -20.77 7.40 25.52
C GLU A 295 -21.76 6.25 25.38
N LYS A 296 -21.93 5.74 24.16
CA LYS A 296 -22.91 4.69 23.87
C LYS A 296 -22.51 3.32 24.42
N ASN A 297 -21.21 2.98 24.37
CA ASN A 297 -20.75 1.62 24.59
C ASN A 297 -20.00 1.41 25.92
N LEU A 298 -19.49 2.48 26.55
CA LEU A 298 -18.57 2.38 27.68
C LEU A 298 -18.97 3.20 28.92
N THR A 299 -20.05 4.01 28.86
CA THR A 299 -20.52 4.81 30.02
C THR A 299 -21.51 4.09 30.94
N ASN A 300 -22.06 2.94 30.52
CA ASN A 300 -23.12 2.25 31.28
C ASN A 300 -22.61 1.35 32.43
N ASP A 301 -21.37 1.42 32.85
CA ASP A 301 -20.80 0.62 33.95
C ASP A 301 -20.52 1.44 35.24
N VAL A 302 -21.32 2.46 35.53
CA VAL A 302 -21.35 3.12 36.84
C VAL A 302 -22.63 2.79 37.51
N ASN A 303 -22.78 1.55 38.00
CA ASN A 303 -23.62 1.15 39.11
C ASN A 303 -23.07 -0.13 39.73
#